data_f5f0b6de75f03549cbecd9005f9002c4
#
_entry.id   f5f0b6de75f03549cbecd9005f9002c4
#
_cell.length_a   1.000
_cell.length_b   1.000
_cell.length_c   1.000
_cell.angle_alpha   90.00
_cell.angle_beta   90.00
_cell.angle_gamma   90.00
#
_symmetry.space_group_name_H-M   'P 1'
#
loop_
_entity.id
_entity.type
_entity.pdbx_description
1 polymer ?
#
loop_
_entity_poly.entity_id
_entity_poly.type
_entity_poly.pdbx_seq_one_letter_code
_entity_poly.pdbx_strand_id
1 'polypeptide(L)'
;MILNFTSFEKQRLDDFLRKNLPGAVDEPNVSNSKIRRLIVAGAVSVNKAQVRRPAFELRGISHIEVNYEKEKFLFEKQPDDVKFELAEKNILFEDEFIICVDKPALFPTEETLAGGEKRDNLHAAVVRYLWKKNPGLRNPPYAGIMHRLDRETSGVILFTKQRSVNKEIQRMFAEHDFIKNYLALCSDDTGKLRPGKEFSVEMFMNRISPKSHAAKWGSFSESSGGLYSRTDFCVLKEVFYGDKKFFLVRANLFTGRTHQIRVHLSCSGFPILGDVLYGGKPEKRVMLHSARLEFRHPVSGKLICVQSEPPFC
;
A
#
# COMPACT_ATOMS: atom_id res chain seq x y z
N MET A 1 -11.94 29.32 -10.30
CA MET A 1 -11.24 30.60 -10.52
C MET A 1 -10.16 30.39 -11.54
N ILE A 2 -10.00 31.32 -12.50
CA ILE A 2 -8.91 31.27 -13.48
C ILE A 2 -7.85 32.28 -13.04
N LEU A 3 -6.61 31.80 -12.87
CA LEU A 3 -5.46 32.64 -12.54
C LEU A 3 -4.60 32.78 -13.79
N ASN A 4 -4.17 34.01 -14.09
CA ASN A 4 -3.38 34.33 -15.26
C ASN A 4 -1.99 34.84 -14.82
N PHE A 5 -0.95 34.29 -15.43
CA PHE A 5 0.43 34.67 -15.22
C PHE A 5 1.15 34.89 -16.55
N THR A 6 2.21 35.69 -16.52
CA THR A 6 3.11 35.82 -17.66
C THR A 6 4.54 35.57 -17.22
N SER A 7 5.21 34.63 -17.88
CA SER A 7 6.66 34.44 -17.73
C SER A 7 7.39 35.16 -18.84
N PHE A 8 8.49 35.78 -18.50
CA PHE A 8 9.38 36.47 -19.47
C PHE A 8 10.70 35.72 -19.65
N GLU A 9 10.96 34.70 -18.87
CA GLU A 9 12.21 33.96 -18.79
C GLU A 9 12.04 32.52 -19.26
N LYS A 10 13.16 31.96 -19.77
CA LYS A 10 13.23 30.52 -20.01
C LYS A 10 13.40 29.79 -18.71
N GLN A 11 12.37 29.02 -18.30
CA GLN A 11 12.37 28.22 -17.07
C GLN A 11 11.35 27.11 -17.15
N ARG A 12 11.39 26.19 -16.19
CA ARG A 12 10.39 25.10 -16.10
C ARG A 12 9.06 25.61 -15.56
N LEU A 13 7.96 25.07 -16.08
CA LEU A 13 6.61 25.41 -15.66
C LEU A 13 6.36 25.11 -14.17
N ASP A 14 6.84 23.95 -13.66
CA ASP A 14 6.68 23.61 -12.25
C ASP A 14 7.47 24.55 -11.31
N ASP A 15 8.66 25.01 -11.75
CA ASP A 15 9.47 25.98 -11.00
C ASP A 15 8.83 27.38 -11.02
N PHE A 16 8.31 27.80 -12.16
CA PHE A 16 7.57 29.07 -12.29
C PHE A 16 6.34 29.13 -11.36
N LEU A 17 5.50 28.07 -11.41
CA LEU A 17 4.29 28.02 -10.58
C LEU A 17 4.62 27.90 -9.11
N ARG A 18 5.71 27.25 -8.71
CA ARG A 18 6.17 27.20 -7.33
C ARG A 18 6.44 28.59 -6.74
N LYS A 19 6.97 29.50 -7.54
CA LYS A 19 7.29 30.88 -7.11
C LYS A 19 6.05 31.77 -7.08
N ASN A 20 5.14 31.61 -8.04
CA ASN A 20 4.10 32.61 -8.31
C ASN A 20 2.70 32.18 -7.81
N LEU A 21 2.39 30.87 -7.78
CA LEU A 21 1.07 30.40 -7.41
C LEU A 21 0.73 30.62 -5.92
N PRO A 22 1.64 30.40 -4.94
CA PRO A 22 1.30 30.59 -3.53
C PRO A 22 0.75 31.99 -3.20
N GLY A 23 1.39 33.05 -3.73
CA GLY A 23 0.94 34.42 -3.54
C GLY A 23 -0.38 34.77 -4.22
N ALA A 24 -0.69 34.10 -5.34
CA ALA A 24 -1.93 34.35 -6.09
C ALA A 24 -3.16 33.63 -5.48
N VAL A 25 -2.95 32.60 -4.67
CA VAL A 25 -4.03 31.82 -4.05
C VAL A 25 -4.16 32.07 -2.56
N ASP A 26 -3.35 32.98 -2.01
CA ASP A 26 -3.28 33.29 -0.56
C ASP A 26 -3.03 32.03 0.32
N GLU A 27 -2.16 31.15 -0.17
CA GLU A 27 -1.82 29.87 0.48
C GLU A 27 -0.30 29.78 0.65
N PRO A 28 0.26 30.02 1.85
CA PRO A 28 1.71 30.06 2.05
C PRO A 28 2.40 28.68 1.86
N ASN A 29 1.65 27.58 2.00
CA ASN A 29 2.19 26.21 2.00
C ASN A 29 1.76 25.39 0.77
N VAL A 30 1.94 25.92 -0.42
CA VAL A 30 1.71 25.15 -1.65
C VAL A 30 2.90 24.25 -1.96
N SER A 31 2.78 22.95 -1.69
CA SER A 31 3.84 21.98 -1.95
C SER A 31 4.10 21.75 -3.44
N ASN A 32 5.35 21.37 -3.80
CA ASN A 32 5.70 20.99 -5.17
C ASN A 32 4.82 19.84 -5.69
N SER A 33 4.40 18.93 -4.83
CA SER A 33 3.50 17.83 -5.17
C SER A 33 2.13 18.34 -5.62
N LYS A 34 1.57 19.37 -4.95
CA LYS A 34 0.30 19.99 -5.32
C LYS A 34 0.38 20.68 -6.69
N ILE A 35 1.47 21.41 -6.93
CA ILE A 35 1.71 22.09 -8.23
C ILE A 35 1.82 21.06 -9.35
N ARG A 36 2.61 19.99 -9.15
CA ARG A 36 2.75 18.93 -10.15
C ARG A 36 1.44 18.21 -10.44
N ARG A 37 0.61 17.96 -9.42
CA ARG A 37 -0.74 17.39 -9.60
C ARG A 37 -1.62 18.30 -10.44
N LEU A 38 -1.61 19.60 -10.19
CA LEU A 38 -2.38 20.58 -10.95
C LEU A 38 -2.01 20.54 -12.44
N ILE A 39 -0.72 20.51 -12.76
CA ILE A 39 -0.23 20.44 -14.14
C ILE A 39 -0.64 19.11 -14.79
N VAL A 40 -0.39 17.98 -14.12
CA VAL A 40 -0.71 16.63 -14.64
C VAL A 40 -2.21 16.44 -14.84
N ALA A 41 -3.04 17.01 -13.96
CA ALA A 41 -4.49 17.01 -14.10
C ALA A 41 -4.99 17.79 -15.31
N GLY A 42 -4.11 18.60 -15.96
CA GLY A 42 -4.47 19.41 -17.11
C GLY A 42 -5.16 20.72 -16.75
N ALA A 43 -5.03 21.16 -15.50
CA ALA A 43 -5.57 22.45 -15.05
C ALA A 43 -4.71 23.65 -15.49
N VAL A 44 -3.61 23.44 -16.21
CA VAL A 44 -2.68 24.48 -16.65
C VAL A 44 -2.59 24.51 -18.17
N SER A 45 -2.74 25.69 -18.75
CA SER A 45 -2.51 25.96 -20.16
C SER A 45 -1.35 26.95 -20.33
N VAL A 46 -0.55 26.77 -21.35
CA VAL A 46 0.52 27.72 -21.77
C VAL A 46 0.23 28.15 -23.20
N ASN A 47 0.10 29.44 -23.42
CA ASN A 47 -0.27 30.01 -24.71
C ASN A 47 -1.52 29.35 -25.33
N LYS A 48 -2.56 29.13 -24.47
CA LYS A 48 -3.84 28.48 -24.79
C LYS A 48 -3.76 26.96 -25.03
N ALA A 49 -2.57 26.35 -25.00
CA ALA A 49 -2.41 24.90 -25.13
C ALA A 49 -2.33 24.24 -23.75
N GLN A 50 -3.16 23.22 -23.51
CA GLN A 50 -3.13 22.47 -22.26
C GLN A 50 -1.80 21.75 -22.07
N VAL A 51 -1.18 21.90 -20.90
CA VAL A 51 0.10 21.28 -20.56
C VAL A 51 -0.09 20.31 -19.40
N ARG A 52 0.37 19.07 -19.57
CA ARG A 52 0.32 18.01 -18.54
C ARG A 52 1.69 17.56 -18.06
N ARG A 53 2.77 18.12 -18.57
CA ARG A 53 4.15 17.80 -18.20
C ARG A 53 4.72 18.87 -17.27
N PRO A 54 4.99 18.57 -15.99
CA PRO A 54 5.52 19.53 -15.02
C PRO A 54 6.84 20.19 -15.48
N ALA A 55 7.71 19.40 -16.09
CA ALA A 55 8.99 19.86 -16.63
C ALA A 55 8.87 20.53 -18.03
N PHE A 56 7.68 21.04 -18.37
CA PHE A 56 7.50 21.80 -19.61
C PHE A 56 8.36 23.08 -19.59
N GLU A 57 9.12 23.34 -20.63
CA GLU A 57 9.96 24.53 -20.73
C GLU A 57 9.19 25.71 -21.30
N LEU A 58 9.06 26.77 -20.49
CA LEU A 58 8.60 28.07 -20.94
C LEU A 58 9.71 28.72 -21.79
N ARG A 59 9.36 29.25 -22.96
CA ARG A 59 10.30 29.81 -23.89
C ARG A 59 9.94 31.29 -24.14
N GLY A 60 10.71 32.21 -23.53
CA GLY A 60 10.44 33.65 -23.62
C GLY A 60 9.07 34.03 -23.03
N ILE A 61 8.39 35.01 -23.68
CA ILE A 61 7.07 35.44 -23.23
C ILE A 61 6.08 34.28 -23.35
N SER A 62 5.58 33.82 -22.24
CA SER A 62 4.62 32.71 -22.15
C SER A 62 3.46 33.13 -21.27
N HIS A 63 2.23 33.03 -21.81
CA HIS A 63 0.99 33.25 -21.05
C HIS A 63 0.54 31.94 -20.40
N ILE A 64 0.47 31.90 -19.09
CA ILE A 64 0.09 30.73 -18.30
C ILE A 64 -1.28 30.99 -17.68
N GLU A 65 -2.22 30.12 -17.98
CA GLU A 65 -3.54 30.11 -17.40
C GLU A 65 -3.68 28.88 -16.48
N VAL A 66 -4.12 29.11 -15.24
CA VAL A 66 -4.30 28.06 -14.25
C VAL A 66 -5.77 28.04 -13.83
N ASN A 67 -6.47 26.95 -14.16
CA ASN A 67 -7.82 26.72 -13.66
C ASN A 67 -7.73 26.20 -12.21
N TYR A 68 -7.89 27.11 -11.27
CA TYR A 68 -7.75 26.85 -9.83
C TYR A 68 -9.11 26.65 -9.16
N GLU A 69 -9.31 25.46 -8.63
CA GLU A 69 -10.43 25.14 -7.75
C GLU A 69 -9.90 24.88 -6.34
N LYS A 70 -10.10 25.85 -5.43
CA LYS A 70 -9.53 25.83 -4.07
C LYS A 70 -9.84 24.51 -3.34
N GLU A 71 -11.07 24.08 -3.36
CA GLU A 71 -11.50 22.83 -2.69
C GLU A 71 -10.80 21.60 -3.25
N LYS A 72 -10.66 21.48 -4.57
CA LYS A 72 -9.95 20.35 -5.20
C LYS A 72 -8.43 20.44 -5.04
N PHE A 73 -7.89 21.65 -5.04
CA PHE A 73 -6.46 21.88 -4.90
C PHE A 73 -5.97 21.63 -3.48
N LEU A 74 -6.73 22.12 -2.50
CA LEU A 74 -6.43 21.93 -1.07
C LEU A 74 -6.95 20.61 -0.55
N PHE A 75 -7.83 19.92 -1.30
CA PHE A 75 -8.35 18.63 -0.91
C PHE A 75 -7.20 17.62 -0.83
N GLU A 76 -6.67 17.46 0.35
CA GLU A 76 -5.90 16.30 0.76
C GLU A 76 -6.88 15.34 1.38
N LYS A 77 -7.15 14.22 0.67
CA LYS A 77 -7.86 13.12 1.31
C LYS A 77 -7.04 12.78 2.55
N GLN A 78 -7.52 13.20 3.71
CA GLN A 78 -6.94 12.77 4.99
C GLN A 78 -6.91 11.24 4.94
N PRO A 79 -5.77 10.62 5.15
CA PRO A 79 -5.74 9.18 5.21
C PRO A 79 -6.65 8.76 6.37
N ASP A 80 -7.66 7.96 6.06
CA ASP A 80 -8.55 7.31 7.03
C ASP A 80 -7.81 6.20 7.78
N ASP A 81 -6.62 6.54 8.29
CA ASP A 81 -5.81 5.64 9.09
C ASP A 81 -6.43 5.47 10.47
N VAL A 82 -6.48 4.22 10.92
CA VAL A 82 -6.86 3.94 12.29
C VAL A 82 -5.77 4.42 13.25
N LYS A 83 -6.16 4.92 14.41
CA LYS A 83 -5.23 5.14 15.51
C LYS A 83 -4.89 3.80 16.13
N PHE A 84 -3.62 3.47 16.21
CA PHE A 84 -3.17 2.18 16.71
C PHE A 84 -1.91 2.31 17.56
N GLU A 85 -1.95 1.70 18.73
CA GLU A 85 -0.78 1.47 19.60
C GLU A 85 -0.65 -0.04 19.83
N LEU A 86 0.57 -0.55 19.65
CA LEU A 86 0.87 -1.95 19.86
C LEU A 86 0.81 -2.29 21.35
N ALA A 87 0.01 -3.28 21.69
CA ALA A 87 -0.17 -3.80 23.06
C ALA A 87 0.11 -5.31 23.09
N GLU A 88 0.28 -5.90 24.28
CA GLU A 88 0.55 -7.33 24.48
C GLU A 88 -0.43 -8.24 23.71
N LYS A 89 -1.70 -7.90 23.68
CA LYS A 89 -2.73 -8.66 22.93
C LYS A 89 -2.50 -8.75 21.43
N ASN A 90 -1.67 -7.86 20.88
CA ASN A 90 -1.33 -7.84 19.47
C ASN A 90 -0.02 -8.58 19.18
N ILE A 91 0.68 -9.08 20.21
CA ILE A 91 1.91 -9.84 20.06
C ILE A 91 1.54 -11.32 19.88
N LEU A 92 1.87 -11.85 18.70
CA LEU A 92 1.57 -13.24 18.37
C LEU A 92 2.74 -14.17 18.70
N PHE A 93 3.96 -13.64 18.62
CA PHE A 93 5.19 -14.32 19.02
C PHE A 93 6.27 -13.28 19.30
N GLU A 94 7.06 -13.47 20.33
CA GLU A 94 8.22 -12.63 20.63
C GLU A 94 9.31 -13.44 21.31
N ASP A 95 10.56 -13.26 20.86
CA ASP A 95 11.76 -13.74 21.54
C ASP A 95 12.86 -12.68 21.50
N GLU A 96 14.12 -13.09 21.69
CA GLU A 96 15.28 -12.19 21.63
C GLU A 96 15.51 -11.60 20.23
N PHE A 97 15.22 -12.35 19.17
CA PHE A 97 15.63 -12.08 17.78
C PHE A 97 14.54 -11.49 16.91
N ILE A 98 13.31 -11.92 17.11
CA ILE A 98 12.17 -11.59 16.27
C ILE A 98 10.90 -11.26 17.07
N ILE A 99 10.00 -10.54 16.43
CA ILE A 99 8.65 -10.29 16.93
C ILE A 99 7.66 -10.41 15.79
N CYS A 100 6.60 -11.20 15.99
CA CYS A 100 5.45 -11.28 15.08
C CYS A 100 4.26 -10.59 15.73
N VAL A 101 3.62 -9.69 14.99
CA VAL A 101 2.51 -8.88 15.50
C VAL A 101 1.29 -8.98 14.60
N ASP A 102 0.12 -8.75 15.19
CA ASP A 102 -1.15 -8.65 14.48
C ASP A 102 -1.39 -7.20 14.05
N LYS A 103 -1.21 -6.92 12.77
CA LYS A 103 -1.40 -5.60 12.19
C LYS A 103 -2.90 -5.32 11.97
N PRO A 104 -3.44 -4.18 12.41
CA PRO A 104 -4.79 -3.79 12.01
C PRO A 104 -4.84 -3.42 10.53
N ALA A 105 -6.02 -3.50 9.92
CA ALA A 105 -6.26 -2.87 8.62
C ALA A 105 -6.23 -1.35 8.72
N LEU A 106 -6.06 -0.67 7.59
CA LEU A 106 -6.03 0.79 7.48
C LEU A 106 -4.90 1.43 8.30
N PHE A 107 -3.81 0.70 8.50
CA PHE A 107 -2.60 1.19 9.17
C PHE A 107 -1.36 0.84 8.34
N PRO A 108 -0.51 1.82 7.98
CA PRO A 108 0.69 1.56 7.19
C PRO A 108 1.68 0.63 7.91
N THR A 109 2.40 -0.18 7.17
CA THR A 109 3.49 -1.01 7.73
C THR A 109 4.73 -0.19 8.04
N GLU A 110 5.08 0.74 7.16
CA GLU A 110 6.28 1.57 7.23
C GLU A 110 5.96 3.04 7.02
N GLU A 111 6.94 3.91 7.27
CA GLU A 111 6.78 5.35 7.10
C GLU A 111 6.37 5.70 5.67
N THR A 112 5.31 6.43 5.55
CA THR A 112 4.82 7.03 4.31
C THR A 112 4.45 8.48 4.56
N LEU A 113 4.57 9.31 3.52
CA LEU A 113 4.15 10.71 3.58
C LEU A 113 2.72 10.85 3.05
N ALA A 114 1.90 11.61 3.75
CA ALA A 114 0.62 12.09 3.24
C ALA A 114 0.48 13.57 3.55
N GLY A 115 0.25 14.38 2.53
CA GLY A 115 0.15 15.83 2.72
C GLY A 115 1.41 16.53 3.22
N GLY A 116 2.58 15.88 3.07
CA GLY A 116 3.86 16.40 3.59
C GLY A 116 4.13 16.03 5.06
N GLU A 117 3.19 15.42 5.74
CA GLU A 117 3.34 14.94 7.12
C GLU A 117 3.67 13.44 7.16
N LYS A 118 4.44 13.05 8.17
CA LYS A 118 4.75 11.65 8.44
C LYS A 118 3.52 10.97 9.04
N ARG A 119 3.10 9.88 8.42
CA ARG A 119 2.02 9.04 8.96
C ARG A 119 2.57 8.13 10.04
N ASP A 120 1.79 7.92 11.11
CA ASP A 120 2.09 6.84 12.05
C ASP A 120 2.01 5.47 11.34
N ASN A 121 2.78 4.51 11.80
CA ASN A 121 2.96 3.24 11.12
C ASN A 121 3.33 2.13 12.09
N LEU A 122 3.17 0.88 11.65
CA LEU A 122 3.39 -0.28 12.49
C LEU A 122 4.85 -0.42 12.95
N HIS A 123 5.81 -0.09 12.10
CA HIS A 123 7.23 -0.12 12.49
C HIS A 123 7.49 0.83 13.66
N ALA A 124 6.99 2.06 13.60
CA ALA A 124 7.11 3.01 14.71
C ALA A 124 6.38 2.52 15.98
N ALA A 125 5.21 1.89 15.82
CA ALA A 125 4.48 1.31 16.96
C ALA A 125 5.26 0.14 17.60
N VAL A 126 5.91 -0.73 16.81
CA VAL A 126 6.79 -1.80 17.32
C VAL A 126 7.98 -1.22 18.07
N VAL A 127 8.64 -0.19 17.53
CA VAL A 127 9.76 0.48 18.21
C VAL A 127 9.30 1.08 19.54
N ARG A 128 8.16 1.79 19.57
CA ARG A 128 7.61 2.36 20.82
C ARG A 128 7.31 1.27 21.86
N TYR A 129 6.69 0.16 21.43
CA TYR A 129 6.39 -0.99 22.30
C TYR A 129 7.65 -1.59 22.92
N LEU A 130 8.65 -1.91 22.10
CA LEU A 130 9.93 -2.47 22.56
C LEU A 130 10.69 -1.51 23.49
N TRP A 131 10.62 -0.21 23.22
CA TRP A 131 11.25 0.80 24.06
C TRP A 131 10.58 0.91 25.43
N LYS A 132 9.25 0.87 25.46
CA LYS A 132 8.46 0.86 26.70
C LYS A 132 8.78 -0.35 27.57
N LYS A 133 9.05 -1.51 26.96
CA LYS A 133 9.49 -2.73 27.69
C LYS A 133 10.90 -2.62 28.25
N ASN A 134 11.73 -1.72 27.73
CA ASN A 134 13.13 -1.57 28.11
C ASN A 134 13.45 -0.11 28.49
N PRO A 135 12.94 0.39 29.61
CA PRO A 135 13.03 1.82 29.96
C PRO A 135 14.46 2.30 30.23
N GLY A 136 15.43 1.40 30.40
CA GLY A 136 16.85 1.74 30.56
C GLY A 136 17.58 2.09 29.26
N LEU A 137 16.97 1.89 28.10
CA LEU A 137 17.61 2.20 26.82
C LEU A 137 17.63 3.71 26.58
N ARG A 138 18.82 4.25 26.26
CA ARG A 138 19.00 5.68 25.91
C ARG A 138 18.51 6.02 24.52
N ASN A 139 18.52 5.05 23.60
CA ASN A 139 18.10 5.20 22.21
C ASN A 139 16.98 4.23 21.89
N PRO A 140 16.13 4.52 20.88
CA PRO A 140 15.10 3.60 20.41
C PRO A 140 15.71 2.25 20.04
N PRO A 141 15.08 1.12 20.45
CA PRO A 141 15.54 -0.20 20.08
C PRO A 141 15.41 -0.44 18.56
N TYR A 142 16.24 -1.31 18.06
CA TYR A 142 16.18 -1.70 16.67
C TYR A 142 14.94 -2.56 16.38
N ALA A 143 14.26 -2.27 15.28
CA ALA A 143 13.27 -3.13 14.65
C ALA A 143 13.52 -3.13 13.13
N GLY A 144 13.70 -4.32 12.53
CA GLY A 144 13.95 -4.47 11.09
C GLY A 144 12.69 -4.89 10.34
N ILE A 145 12.38 -4.18 9.25
CA ILE A 145 11.27 -4.52 8.34
C ILE A 145 11.81 -5.53 7.32
N MET A 146 11.33 -6.76 7.36
CA MET A 146 11.78 -7.83 6.46
C MET A 146 10.78 -8.08 5.31
N HIS A 147 9.50 -7.80 5.54
CA HIS A 147 8.42 -7.84 4.55
C HIS A 147 7.32 -6.84 4.91
N ARG A 148 6.33 -6.69 4.04
CA ARG A 148 5.26 -5.70 4.23
C ARG A 148 3.90 -6.33 3.99
N LEU A 149 2.91 -5.78 4.68
CA LEU A 149 1.50 -5.89 4.32
C LEU A 149 1.02 -4.54 3.76
N ASP A 150 0.09 -4.59 2.83
CA ASP A 150 -0.59 -3.39 2.37
C ASP A 150 -1.28 -2.68 3.54
N ARG A 151 -1.50 -1.38 3.43
CA ARG A 151 -2.21 -0.59 4.44
C ARG A 151 -3.57 -1.20 4.79
N GLU A 152 -4.30 -1.64 3.79
CA GLU A 152 -5.66 -2.21 3.91
C GLU A 152 -5.67 -3.63 4.47
N THR A 153 -4.55 -4.36 4.35
CA THR A 153 -4.42 -5.76 4.80
C THR A 153 -4.13 -5.82 6.29
N SER A 154 -4.83 -6.67 7.02
CA SER A 154 -4.55 -6.98 8.43
C SER A 154 -3.82 -8.30 8.60
N GLY A 155 -3.39 -8.63 9.84
CA GLY A 155 -2.87 -9.93 10.24
C GLY A 155 -1.37 -9.99 10.47
N VAL A 156 -0.84 -11.19 10.42
CA VAL A 156 0.53 -11.52 10.86
C VAL A 156 1.59 -10.81 10.03
N ILE A 157 2.50 -10.12 10.72
CA ILE A 157 3.71 -9.54 10.15
C ILE A 157 4.89 -9.73 11.11
N LEU A 158 6.09 -10.02 10.55
CA LEU A 158 7.32 -10.27 11.27
C LEU A 158 8.27 -9.07 11.18
N PHE A 159 8.87 -8.72 12.32
CA PHE A 159 10.00 -7.80 12.43
C PHE A 159 11.18 -8.51 13.10
N THR A 160 12.40 -8.13 12.75
CA THR A 160 13.59 -8.56 13.47
C THR A 160 13.91 -7.58 14.58
N LYS A 161 14.35 -8.07 15.75
CA LYS A 161 14.80 -7.26 16.90
C LYS A 161 16.31 -7.09 16.93
N GLN A 162 17.04 -7.89 16.14
CA GLN A 162 18.49 -7.85 16.03
C GLN A 162 18.93 -7.86 14.56
N ARG A 163 19.94 -7.06 14.23
CA ARG A 163 20.51 -7.00 12.86
C ARG A 163 21.19 -8.30 12.44
N SER A 164 21.70 -9.07 13.39
CA SER A 164 22.40 -10.33 13.18
C SER A 164 21.59 -11.36 12.39
N VAL A 165 20.25 -11.36 12.57
CA VAL A 165 19.35 -12.31 11.90
C VAL A 165 18.78 -11.80 10.57
N ASN A 166 19.02 -10.55 10.20
CA ASN A 166 18.43 -9.96 8.99
C ASN A 166 18.78 -10.72 7.72
N LYS A 167 20.07 -11.04 7.56
CA LYS A 167 20.57 -11.73 6.36
C LYS A 167 19.90 -13.09 6.19
N GLU A 168 19.74 -13.84 7.27
CA GLU A 168 19.09 -15.15 7.24
C GLU A 168 17.59 -15.02 6.91
N ILE A 169 16.87 -14.09 7.55
CA ILE A 169 15.46 -13.84 7.25
C ILE A 169 15.27 -13.39 5.80
N GLN A 170 16.15 -12.53 5.27
CA GLN A 170 16.10 -12.11 3.86
C GLN A 170 16.34 -13.29 2.90
N ARG A 171 17.32 -14.17 3.22
CA ARG A 171 17.56 -15.39 2.46
C ARG A 171 16.30 -16.26 2.42
N MET A 172 15.70 -16.52 3.57
CA MET A 172 14.49 -17.34 3.70
C MET A 172 13.31 -16.76 2.87
N PHE A 173 13.14 -15.42 2.84
CA PHE A 173 12.13 -14.79 1.96
C PHE A 173 12.47 -14.97 0.48
N ALA A 174 13.74 -14.88 0.09
CA ALA A 174 14.19 -15.02 -1.29
C ALA A 174 14.07 -16.47 -1.78
N GLU A 175 14.33 -17.46 -0.91
CA GLU A 175 14.25 -18.89 -1.19
C GLU A 175 12.85 -19.49 -0.97
N HIS A 176 11.86 -18.64 -0.63
CA HIS A 176 10.47 -19.05 -0.38
C HIS A 176 10.29 -20.03 0.79
N ASP A 177 11.16 -19.99 1.78
CA ASP A 177 11.13 -20.82 3.00
C ASP A 177 10.01 -20.41 3.99
N PHE A 178 9.23 -19.38 3.67
CA PHE A 178 8.06 -18.97 4.42
C PHE A 178 6.77 -19.51 3.81
N ILE A 179 5.95 -20.20 4.60
CA ILE A 179 4.56 -20.48 4.25
C ILE A 179 3.71 -19.28 4.67
N LYS A 180 3.09 -18.63 3.69
CA LYS A 180 2.27 -17.42 3.88
C LYS A 180 0.85 -17.72 3.43
N ASN A 181 -0.07 -17.86 4.38
CA ASN A 181 -1.49 -18.04 4.09
C ASN A 181 -2.27 -16.76 4.38
N TYR A 182 -3.06 -16.35 3.41
CA TYR A 182 -4.00 -15.25 3.53
C TYR A 182 -5.43 -15.76 3.41
N LEU A 183 -6.35 -15.07 4.06
CA LEU A 183 -7.78 -15.27 3.90
C LEU A 183 -8.40 -14.02 3.26
N ALA A 184 -9.22 -14.24 2.25
CA ALA A 184 -9.93 -13.19 1.52
C ALA A 184 -11.41 -13.53 1.42
N LEU A 185 -12.26 -12.51 1.55
CA LEU A 185 -13.69 -12.65 1.30
C LEU A 185 -13.98 -12.13 -0.12
N CYS A 186 -14.33 -13.03 -1.04
CA CYS A 186 -14.45 -12.72 -2.45
C CYS A 186 -15.90 -12.75 -2.94
N SER A 187 -16.26 -11.83 -3.83
CA SER A 187 -17.49 -11.95 -4.60
C SER A 187 -17.30 -12.86 -5.81
N ASP A 188 -18.38 -13.50 -6.23
CA ASP A 188 -18.42 -14.29 -7.47
C ASP A 188 -19.74 -14.00 -8.21
N ASP A 189 -19.69 -13.07 -9.14
CA ASP A 189 -20.84 -12.74 -9.98
C ASP A 189 -20.92 -13.71 -11.20
N THR A 190 -19.96 -14.64 -11.35
CA THR A 190 -19.89 -15.59 -12.47
C THR A 190 -20.42 -16.99 -12.13
N GLY A 191 -20.67 -17.26 -10.84
CA GLY A 191 -21.12 -18.57 -10.35
C GLY A 191 -20.08 -19.70 -10.45
N LYS A 192 -18.80 -19.34 -10.54
CA LYS A 192 -17.71 -20.31 -10.73
C LYS A 192 -17.04 -20.78 -9.43
N LEU A 193 -17.23 -20.05 -8.33
CA LEU A 193 -16.70 -20.45 -7.04
C LEU A 193 -17.62 -21.46 -6.34
N ARG A 194 -17.01 -22.46 -5.73
CA ARG A 194 -17.69 -23.45 -4.86
C ARG A 194 -16.70 -23.94 -3.82
N PRO A 195 -17.15 -24.31 -2.61
CA PRO A 195 -16.27 -24.89 -1.60
C PRO A 195 -15.46 -26.07 -2.14
N GLY A 196 -14.18 -26.16 -1.78
CA GLY A 196 -13.24 -27.17 -2.26
C GLY A 196 -12.62 -26.87 -3.62
N LYS A 197 -13.04 -25.82 -4.34
CA LYS A 197 -12.38 -25.45 -5.60
C LYS A 197 -10.99 -24.92 -5.35
N GLU A 198 -10.02 -25.46 -6.08
CA GLU A 198 -8.64 -25.01 -6.11
C GLU A 198 -8.30 -24.43 -7.50
N PHE A 199 -7.46 -23.41 -7.52
CA PHE A 199 -6.92 -22.84 -8.74
C PHE A 199 -5.64 -22.07 -8.46
N SER A 200 -4.78 -21.91 -9.47
CA SER A 200 -3.55 -21.15 -9.41
C SER A 200 -3.60 -19.98 -10.38
N VAL A 201 -2.96 -18.88 -10.00
CA VAL A 201 -2.78 -17.72 -10.87
C VAL A 201 -1.30 -17.40 -10.95
N GLU A 202 -0.80 -17.39 -12.18
CA GLU A 202 0.55 -16.99 -12.52
C GLU A 202 0.49 -15.87 -13.55
N MET A 203 1.21 -14.78 -13.29
CA MET A 203 1.32 -13.67 -14.24
C MET A 203 2.55 -12.83 -13.96
N PHE A 204 2.99 -12.09 -14.96
CA PHE A 204 3.92 -10.98 -14.74
C PHE A 204 3.14 -9.75 -14.33
N MET A 205 3.62 -9.03 -13.33
CA MET A 205 2.97 -7.87 -12.74
C MET A 205 3.88 -6.65 -12.74
N ASN A 206 3.30 -5.50 -13.00
CA ASN A 206 3.96 -4.21 -12.79
C ASN A 206 2.91 -3.14 -12.45
N ARG A 207 3.39 -1.95 -12.06
CA ARG A 207 2.53 -0.80 -11.86
C ARG A 207 1.94 -0.34 -13.19
N ILE A 208 0.61 -0.35 -13.30
CA ILE A 208 -0.13 0.08 -14.49
C ILE A 208 -0.66 1.52 -14.40
N SER A 209 -0.71 2.10 -13.19
CA SER A 209 -1.10 3.51 -13.02
C SER A 209 0.09 4.46 -13.14
N PRO A 210 -0.11 5.67 -13.68
CA PRO A 210 0.91 6.72 -13.65
C PRO A 210 1.38 7.01 -12.21
N LYS A 211 2.64 7.47 -12.06
CA LYS A 211 3.20 7.80 -10.73
C LYS A 211 2.42 8.90 -9.99
N SER A 212 1.70 9.73 -10.71
CA SER A 212 0.85 10.82 -10.20
C SER A 212 -0.50 10.36 -9.64
N HIS A 213 -0.86 9.09 -9.81
CA HIS A 213 -2.12 8.51 -9.32
C HIS A 213 -1.85 7.50 -8.20
N ALA A 214 -2.92 7.07 -7.52
CA ALA A 214 -2.84 5.95 -6.59
C ALA A 214 -2.19 4.74 -7.28
N ALA A 215 -1.30 4.05 -6.57
CA ALA A 215 -0.57 2.93 -7.13
C ALA A 215 -1.54 1.78 -7.44
N LYS A 216 -1.75 1.52 -8.73
CA LYS A 216 -2.52 0.38 -9.22
C LYS A 216 -1.57 -0.56 -9.97
N TRP A 217 -1.61 -1.83 -9.61
CA TRP A 217 -0.82 -2.90 -10.22
C TRP A 217 -1.71 -3.76 -11.11
N GLY A 218 -1.13 -4.47 -12.04
CA GLY A 218 -1.89 -5.32 -12.94
C GLY A 218 -1.00 -6.23 -13.75
N SER A 219 -1.61 -7.02 -14.63
CA SER A 219 -0.91 -7.86 -15.59
C SER A 219 -0.02 -7.01 -16.50
N PHE A 220 1.18 -7.50 -16.74
CA PHE A 220 2.20 -6.82 -17.53
C PHE A 220 2.96 -7.85 -18.35
N SER A 221 3.65 -7.43 -19.42
CA SER A 221 4.50 -8.37 -20.13
C SER A 221 5.89 -8.51 -19.48
N GLU A 222 6.46 -9.70 -19.53
CA GLU A 222 7.84 -9.93 -19.07
C GLU A 222 8.82 -9.03 -19.84
N SER A 223 8.68 -8.97 -21.16
CA SER A 223 9.52 -8.15 -22.05
C SER A 223 9.49 -6.65 -21.75
N SER A 224 8.44 -6.16 -21.07
CA SER A 224 8.31 -4.77 -20.63
C SER A 224 8.72 -4.55 -19.17
N GLY A 225 9.31 -5.55 -18.51
CA GLY A 225 9.80 -5.47 -17.12
C GLY A 225 8.76 -5.88 -16.08
N GLY A 226 7.78 -6.69 -16.43
CA GLY A 226 6.89 -7.34 -15.49
C GLY A 226 7.65 -8.30 -14.57
N LEU A 227 7.27 -8.36 -13.30
CA LEU A 227 7.83 -9.26 -12.31
C LEU A 227 6.93 -10.48 -12.15
N TYR A 228 7.49 -11.67 -12.28
CA TYR A 228 6.76 -12.91 -12.07
C TYR A 228 6.09 -12.98 -10.71
N SER A 229 4.85 -13.47 -10.69
CA SER A 229 4.05 -13.65 -9.50
C SER A 229 3.23 -14.94 -9.59
N ARG A 230 3.11 -15.66 -8.45
CA ARG A 230 2.31 -16.88 -8.33
C ARG A 230 1.58 -16.92 -6.99
N THR A 231 0.29 -17.29 -7.05
CA THR A 231 -0.56 -17.56 -5.88
C THR A 231 -1.44 -18.77 -6.16
N ASP A 232 -1.48 -19.71 -5.23
CA ASP A 232 -2.43 -20.82 -5.26
C ASP A 232 -3.61 -20.48 -4.34
N PHE A 233 -4.83 -20.75 -4.80
CA PHE A 233 -6.06 -20.44 -4.11
C PHE A 233 -6.87 -21.69 -3.82
N CYS A 234 -7.56 -21.71 -2.67
CA CYS A 234 -8.53 -22.73 -2.30
C CYS A 234 -9.78 -22.06 -1.70
N VAL A 235 -10.93 -22.34 -2.26
CA VAL A 235 -12.22 -21.86 -1.74
C VAL A 235 -12.62 -22.72 -0.54
N LEU A 236 -12.65 -22.13 0.65
CA LEU A 236 -12.90 -22.87 1.89
C LEU A 236 -14.39 -23.10 2.16
N LYS A 237 -15.18 -22.03 2.07
CA LYS A 237 -16.63 -22.09 2.36
C LYS A 237 -17.36 -20.89 1.76
N GLU A 238 -18.68 -21.02 1.68
CA GLU A 238 -19.58 -19.89 1.49
C GLU A 238 -19.77 -19.15 2.81
N VAL A 239 -19.88 -17.82 2.74
CA VAL A 239 -20.11 -16.94 3.88
C VAL A 239 -21.15 -15.91 3.51
N PHE A 240 -22.11 -15.69 4.38
CA PHE A 240 -23.06 -14.59 4.27
C PHE A 240 -22.51 -13.38 5.04
N TYR A 241 -22.36 -12.27 4.36
CA TYR A 241 -21.96 -10.99 4.95
C TYR A 241 -23.10 -9.97 4.67
N GLY A 242 -23.88 -9.67 5.71
CA GLY A 242 -25.22 -9.13 5.53
C GLY A 242 -26.09 -10.12 4.75
N ASP A 243 -26.90 -9.60 3.82
CA ASP A 243 -27.80 -10.42 2.98
C ASP A 243 -27.12 -10.95 1.70
N LYS A 244 -25.82 -10.79 1.56
CA LYS A 244 -25.09 -11.16 0.34
C LYS A 244 -24.15 -12.33 0.57
N LYS A 245 -24.12 -13.22 -0.42
CA LYS A 245 -23.24 -14.38 -0.45
C LYS A 245 -21.85 -13.98 -0.94
N PHE A 246 -20.83 -14.44 -0.23
CA PHE A 246 -19.40 -14.34 -0.57
C PHE A 246 -18.72 -15.69 -0.36
N PHE A 247 -17.48 -15.80 -0.76
CA PHE A 247 -16.66 -16.99 -0.58
C PHE A 247 -15.41 -16.64 0.23
N LEU A 248 -15.16 -17.43 1.27
CA LEU A 248 -13.89 -17.38 1.99
C LEU A 248 -12.85 -18.16 1.19
N VAL A 249 -11.85 -17.46 0.72
CA VAL A 249 -10.77 -17.99 -0.13
C VAL A 249 -9.45 -17.91 0.62
N ARG A 250 -8.76 -19.05 0.75
CA ARG A 250 -7.38 -19.10 1.21
C ARG A 250 -6.44 -18.90 0.01
N ALA A 251 -5.44 -18.02 0.19
CA ALA A 251 -4.39 -17.76 -0.76
C ALA A 251 -3.04 -18.19 -0.19
N ASN A 252 -2.33 -19.08 -0.86
CA ASN A 252 -0.94 -19.47 -0.60
C ASN A 252 -0.03 -18.64 -1.49
N LEU A 253 0.80 -17.80 -0.88
CA LEU A 253 1.60 -16.82 -1.58
C LEU A 253 3.03 -17.34 -1.82
N PHE A 254 3.41 -17.60 -3.06
CA PHE A 254 4.77 -17.99 -3.42
C PHE A 254 5.68 -16.79 -3.60
N THR A 255 5.23 -15.75 -4.26
CA THR A 255 5.93 -14.47 -4.43
C THR A 255 5.25 -13.39 -3.59
N GLY A 256 5.86 -12.21 -3.44
CA GLY A 256 5.32 -11.12 -2.61
C GLY A 256 5.30 -9.78 -3.36
N ARG A 257 4.61 -9.71 -4.51
CA ARG A 257 4.49 -8.46 -5.27
C ARG A 257 3.42 -7.56 -4.64
N THR A 258 3.57 -6.26 -4.80
CA THR A 258 2.58 -5.28 -4.31
C THR A 258 1.19 -5.59 -4.86
N HIS A 259 0.19 -5.64 -3.99
CA HIS A 259 -1.21 -5.98 -4.29
C HIS A 259 -1.43 -7.33 -4.98
N GLN A 260 -0.49 -8.28 -4.90
CA GLN A 260 -0.50 -9.52 -5.69
C GLN A 260 -1.82 -10.30 -5.57
N ILE A 261 -2.27 -10.65 -4.36
CA ILE A 261 -3.51 -11.39 -4.14
C ILE A 261 -4.72 -10.62 -4.69
N ARG A 262 -4.76 -9.32 -4.47
CA ARG A 262 -5.82 -8.41 -4.91
C ARG A 262 -5.95 -8.41 -6.44
N VAL A 263 -4.83 -8.30 -7.14
CA VAL A 263 -4.76 -8.35 -8.62
C VAL A 263 -5.14 -9.72 -9.13
N HIS A 264 -4.56 -10.80 -8.59
CA HIS A 264 -4.80 -12.17 -9.02
C HIS A 264 -6.29 -12.53 -8.91
N LEU A 265 -6.93 -12.25 -7.77
CA LEU A 265 -8.36 -12.52 -7.57
C LEU A 265 -9.25 -11.66 -8.49
N SER A 266 -8.93 -10.38 -8.65
CA SER A 266 -9.65 -9.49 -9.56
C SER A 266 -9.56 -9.97 -11.02
N CYS A 267 -8.37 -10.32 -11.50
CA CYS A 267 -8.17 -10.84 -12.86
C CYS A 267 -8.86 -12.19 -13.08
N SER A 268 -9.07 -12.95 -12.02
CA SER A 268 -9.81 -14.24 -12.08
C SER A 268 -11.34 -14.05 -12.06
N GLY A 269 -11.84 -12.82 -11.90
CA GLY A 269 -13.28 -12.52 -11.80
C GLY A 269 -13.85 -12.67 -10.39
N PHE A 270 -12.98 -12.74 -9.36
CA PHE A 270 -13.35 -12.94 -7.96
C PHE A 270 -12.82 -11.80 -7.06
N PRO A 271 -13.20 -10.53 -7.31
CA PRO A 271 -12.64 -9.41 -6.58
C PRO A 271 -12.97 -9.49 -5.07
N ILE A 272 -12.03 -9.02 -4.25
CA ILE A 272 -12.16 -9.02 -2.80
C ILE A 272 -13.18 -7.96 -2.35
N LEU A 273 -14.05 -8.29 -1.40
CA LEU A 273 -14.98 -7.35 -0.78
C LEU A 273 -14.20 -6.18 -0.14
N GLY A 274 -14.63 -4.95 -0.43
CA GLY A 274 -13.98 -3.72 0.02
C GLY A 274 -12.83 -3.25 -0.88
N ASP A 275 -12.40 -4.04 -1.86
CA ASP A 275 -11.32 -3.67 -2.76
C ASP A 275 -11.80 -2.93 -4.01
N VAL A 276 -12.30 -1.72 -3.81
CA VAL A 276 -12.83 -0.87 -4.89
C VAL A 276 -11.78 -0.59 -5.96
N LEU A 277 -10.48 -0.52 -5.61
CA LEU A 277 -9.40 -0.31 -6.57
C LEU A 277 -9.35 -1.40 -7.65
N TYR A 278 -9.72 -2.63 -7.29
CA TYR A 278 -9.69 -3.81 -8.14
C TYR A 278 -11.09 -4.39 -8.43
N GLY A 279 -12.14 -3.58 -8.32
CA GLY A 279 -13.50 -3.95 -8.74
C GLY A 279 -14.33 -4.66 -7.68
N GLY A 280 -13.85 -4.73 -6.44
CA GLY A 280 -14.63 -5.24 -5.30
C GLY A 280 -15.79 -4.34 -4.92
N LYS A 281 -16.85 -4.94 -4.37
CA LYS A 281 -17.99 -4.19 -3.82
C LYS A 281 -17.52 -3.31 -2.66
N PRO A 282 -17.98 -2.06 -2.52
CA PRO A 282 -17.55 -1.16 -1.45
C PRO A 282 -17.82 -1.73 -0.05
N GLU A 283 -16.84 -1.58 0.85
CA GLU A 283 -16.95 -1.91 2.28
C GLU A 283 -15.93 -1.05 3.06
N LYS A 284 -16.03 -1.04 4.41
CA LYS A 284 -15.19 -0.23 5.29
C LYS A 284 -13.69 -0.50 5.13
N ARG A 285 -13.31 -1.70 4.71
CA ARG A 285 -11.93 -2.14 4.48
C ARG A 285 -11.86 -3.23 3.41
N VAL A 286 -10.68 -3.45 2.87
CA VAL A 286 -10.42 -4.65 2.06
C VAL A 286 -10.45 -5.89 2.97
N MET A 287 -11.31 -6.86 2.66
CA MET A 287 -11.45 -8.11 3.43
C MET A 287 -10.35 -9.09 3.04
N LEU A 288 -9.11 -8.70 3.33
CA LEU A 288 -7.89 -9.48 3.15
C LEU A 288 -7.09 -9.50 4.45
N HIS A 289 -6.65 -10.68 4.84
CA HIS A 289 -6.00 -10.91 6.12
C HIS A 289 -4.84 -11.91 5.98
N SER A 290 -3.66 -11.57 6.50
CA SER A 290 -2.51 -12.47 6.64
C SER A 290 -2.75 -13.39 7.83
N ALA A 291 -3.32 -14.58 7.56
CA ALA A 291 -3.83 -15.46 8.64
C ALA A 291 -2.74 -16.35 9.25
N ARG A 292 -1.72 -16.73 8.47
CA ARG A 292 -0.67 -17.64 8.95
C ARG A 292 0.67 -17.31 8.33
N LEU A 293 1.70 -17.32 9.16
CA LEU A 293 3.09 -17.26 8.80
C LEU A 293 3.83 -18.42 9.46
N GLU A 294 4.43 -19.30 8.66
CA GLU A 294 5.20 -20.43 9.19
C GLU A 294 6.61 -20.42 8.58
N PHE A 295 7.61 -20.63 9.41
CA PHE A 295 9.01 -20.56 9.03
C PHE A 295 9.90 -21.26 10.08
N ARG A 296 11.15 -21.55 9.70
CA ARG A 296 12.17 -21.96 10.67
C ARG A 296 12.78 -20.75 11.34
N HIS A 297 12.90 -20.82 12.67
CA HIS A 297 13.53 -19.73 13.44
C HIS A 297 14.99 -19.52 13.01
N PRO A 298 15.42 -18.27 12.73
CA PRO A 298 16.71 -17.98 12.07
C PRO A 298 17.95 -18.39 12.87
N VAL A 299 17.82 -18.62 14.18
CA VAL A 299 18.93 -19.02 15.07
C VAL A 299 18.76 -20.47 15.52
N SER A 300 17.60 -20.85 16.04
CA SER A 300 17.38 -22.18 16.62
C SER A 300 16.98 -23.26 15.63
N GLY A 301 16.58 -22.88 14.40
CA GLY A 301 16.05 -23.81 13.38
C GLY A 301 14.68 -24.43 13.73
N LYS A 302 14.10 -24.13 14.90
CA LYS A 302 12.79 -24.64 15.30
C LYS A 302 11.68 -24.11 14.38
N LEU A 303 10.71 -24.95 14.07
CA LEU A 303 9.54 -24.54 13.30
C LEU A 303 8.67 -23.61 14.15
N ILE A 304 8.43 -22.41 13.65
CA ILE A 304 7.54 -21.41 14.23
C ILE A 304 6.31 -21.30 13.34
N CYS A 305 5.13 -21.40 13.92
CA CYS A 305 3.85 -21.20 13.25
C CYS A 305 3.06 -20.13 14.02
N VAL A 306 2.86 -18.99 13.38
CA VAL A 306 2.12 -17.85 13.95
C VAL A 306 0.81 -17.70 13.19
N GLN A 307 -0.29 -17.50 13.91
CA GLN A 307 -1.63 -17.37 13.32
C GLN A 307 -2.36 -16.17 13.89
N SER A 308 -3.25 -15.59 13.09
CA SER A 308 -4.20 -14.54 13.46
C SER A 308 -5.53 -14.80 12.78
N GLU A 309 -6.61 -14.64 13.54
CA GLU A 309 -7.97 -14.86 13.03
C GLU A 309 -8.47 -13.63 12.26
N PRO A 310 -9.10 -13.83 11.09
CA PRO A 310 -9.63 -12.73 10.32
C PRO A 310 -10.83 -12.07 11.01
N PRO A 311 -10.89 -10.74 11.17
CA PRO A 311 -11.96 -10.04 11.87
C PRO A 311 -13.29 -9.99 11.08
N PHE A 312 -13.43 -10.78 10.05
CA PHE A 312 -14.59 -10.80 9.15
C PHE A 312 -15.13 -12.21 8.84
N CYS A 313 -14.76 -13.20 9.63
CA CYS A 313 -15.23 -14.60 9.51
C CYS A 313 -15.87 -15.10 10.79
#